data_373f81674cf9fedda11e90628baecc73
#
_entry.id   373f81674cf9fedda11e90628baecc73
#
_cell.length_a   1.000
_cell.length_b   1.000
_cell.length_c   1.000
_cell.angle_alpha   90.00
_cell.angle_beta   90.00
_cell.angle_gamma   90.00
#
_symmetry.space_group_name_H-M   'P 1'
#
loop_
_entity.id
_entity.type
_entity.pdbx_description
1 polymer ?
#
loop_
_entity_poly.entity_id
_entity_poly.type
_entity_poly.pdbx_seq_one_letter_code
_entity_poly.pdbx_strand_id
1 'polypeptide(L)'
;MQNPADKTQLSIPEAVLLGHALVQRVADSLGIRAFFIKGPASVVQGLRLPKMSVDVDVFVAPADLDALLGGLRERGWRERPVDPDERSFPRHSTTIDHPSWPCCIDVHFRFPGMEAGPGDCFDVMWAHTEALELAGQEVRVPSKALGILILALHALRSPHLPACRQELEFLNELTEHEGHTAAIVDIAKATGSLAAMRPFLEDLGSQPGEWPEASMEWRNRLLAKEPGSARIIAIAQAPLREKPKLLFRAIFPAREVFLTGNIYADLSFKGRLRQHQARWARFLRAFPRVAKDLNQLRRRGPAAKSAGRPRR
;
A
#
# COMPACT_ATOMS: atom_id res chain seq x y z
N MET A 1 -27.22 26.76 -31.42
CA MET A 1 -26.98 25.33 -31.11
C MET A 1 -25.54 25.22 -30.62
N GLN A 2 -25.35 25.09 -29.30
CA GLN A 2 -24.03 24.86 -28.71
C GLN A 2 -23.59 23.43 -29.05
N ASN A 3 -22.35 23.29 -29.49
CA ASN A 3 -21.72 22.03 -29.85
C ASN A 3 -21.62 21.14 -28.59
N PRO A 4 -22.13 19.88 -28.56
CA PRO A 4 -22.11 19.03 -27.39
C PRO A 4 -20.69 18.51 -27.02
N ALA A 5 -19.64 18.98 -27.69
CA ALA A 5 -18.27 18.51 -27.54
C ALA A 5 -17.41 19.28 -26.49
N ASP A 6 -17.97 20.30 -25.82
CA ASP A 6 -17.21 21.09 -24.85
C ASP A 6 -17.58 20.69 -23.40
N LYS A 7 -17.48 19.39 -23.10
CA LYS A 7 -17.43 18.94 -21.70
C LYS A 7 -16.02 19.20 -21.21
N THR A 8 -15.86 20.23 -20.40
CA THR A 8 -14.61 20.48 -19.68
C THR A 8 -14.28 19.21 -18.90
N GLN A 9 -13.25 18.50 -19.34
CA GLN A 9 -12.74 17.31 -18.62
C GLN A 9 -11.82 17.80 -17.51
N LEU A 10 -12.03 17.28 -16.29
CA LEU A 10 -11.11 17.51 -15.19
C LEU A 10 -9.72 16.95 -15.55
N SER A 11 -8.68 17.73 -15.31
CA SER A 11 -7.32 17.20 -15.33
C SER A 11 -7.09 16.26 -14.14
N ILE A 12 -6.10 15.37 -14.22
CA ILE A 12 -5.79 14.45 -13.11
C ILE A 12 -5.49 15.21 -11.80
N PRO A 13 -4.67 16.29 -11.78
CA PRO A 13 -4.41 17.03 -10.55
C PRO A 13 -5.66 17.65 -9.94
N GLU A 14 -6.54 18.25 -10.74
CA GLU A 14 -7.81 18.80 -10.27
C GLU A 14 -8.74 17.71 -9.72
N ALA A 15 -8.85 16.59 -10.42
CA ALA A 15 -9.65 15.46 -9.97
C ALA A 15 -9.15 14.87 -8.65
N VAL A 16 -7.83 14.78 -8.45
CA VAL A 16 -7.25 14.32 -7.18
C VAL A 16 -7.60 15.27 -6.04
N LEU A 17 -7.43 16.58 -6.23
CA LEU A 17 -7.77 17.57 -5.19
C LEU A 17 -9.28 17.55 -4.85
N LEU A 18 -10.14 17.57 -5.86
CA LEU A 18 -11.59 17.48 -5.67
C LEU A 18 -12.01 16.12 -5.07
N GLY A 19 -11.27 15.06 -5.38
CA GLY A 19 -11.48 13.73 -4.81
C GLY A 19 -11.26 13.71 -3.29
N HIS A 20 -10.25 14.44 -2.78
CA HIS A 20 -10.05 14.60 -1.33
C HIS A 20 -11.26 15.29 -0.70
N ALA A 21 -11.72 16.41 -1.29
CA ALA A 21 -12.91 17.13 -0.80
C ALA A 21 -14.17 16.26 -0.85
N LEU A 22 -14.37 15.48 -1.92
CA LEU A 22 -15.51 14.57 -2.06
C LEU A 22 -15.51 13.51 -0.95
N VAL A 23 -14.38 12.82 -0.77
CA VAL A 23 -14.26 11.72 0.22
C VAL A 23 -14.44 12.27 1.63
N GLN A 24 -13.86 13.43 1.95
CA GLN A 24 -14.05 14.06 3.26
C GLN A 24 -15.53 14.36 3.53
N ARG A 25 -16.24 14.97 2.58
CA ARG A 25 -17.68 15.25 2.72
C ARG A 25 -18.52 13.99 2.91
N VAL A 26 -18.16 12.91 2.24
CA VAL A 26 -18.84 11.61 2.43
C VAL A 26 -18.57 11.08 3.83
N ALA A 27 -17.32 11.10 4.29
CA ALA A 27 -16.96 10.66 5.64
C ALA A 27 -17.69 11.49 6.71
N ASP A 28 -17.69 12.81 6.57
CA ASP A 28 -18.38 13.73 7.48
C ASP A 28 -19.89 13.44 7.54
N SER A 29 -20.52 13.24 6.38
CA SER A 29 -21.96 12.94 6.30
C SER A 29 -22.36 11.62 6.96
N LEU A 30 -21.42 10.70 7.09
CA LEU A 30 -21.58 9.38 7.71
C LEU A 30 -21.07 9.34 9.16
N GLY A 31 -20.45 10.43 9.65
CA GLY A 31 -19.80 10.46 10.97
C GLY A 31 -18.58 9.54 11.08
N ILE A 32 -17.90 9.27 9.95
CA ILE A 32 -16.74 8.37 9.86
C ILE A 32 -15.46 9.17 10.05
N ARG A 33 -14.55 8.64 10.88
CA ARG A 33 -13.19 9.15 10.99
C ARG A 33 -12.36 8.68 9.79
N ALA A 34 -11.93 9.62 8.95
CA ALA A 34 -11.07 9.35 7.79
C ALA A 34 -9.96 10.39 7.71
N PHE A 35 -8.78 10.01 7.23
CA PHE A 35 -7.67 10.91 6.97
C PHE A 35 -6.92 10.51 5.70
N PHE A 36 -6.33 11.50 5.04
CA PHE A 36 -5.66 11.30 3.77
C PHE A 36 -4.16 11.12 3.97
N ILE A 37 -3.59 10.10 3.34
CA ILE A 37 -2.17 9.79 3.40
C ILE A 37 -1.51 10.08 2.05
N LYS A 38 -0.22 10.45 2.06
CA LYS A 38 0.55 10.72 0.82
C LYS A 38 -0.04 11.88 -0.03
N GLY A 39 0.08 11.76 -1.36
CA GLY A 39 -0.54 12.66 -2.32
C GLY A 39 -0.20 14.15 -2.13
N PRO A 40 -1.15 15.04 -2.47
CA PRO A 40 -0.98 16.49 -2.35
C PRO A 40 -0.70 16.95 -0.93
N ALA A 41 -1.28 16.30 0.09
CA ALA A 41 -1.06 16.63 1.48
C ALA A 41 0.42 16.56 1.87
N SER A 42 1.11 15.48 1.50
CA SER A 42 2.54 15.33 1.79
C SER A 42 3.41 16.38 1.09
N VAL A 43 3.00 16.86 -0.09
CA VAL A 43 3.70 17.95 -0.79
C VAL A 43 3.50 19.28 -0.06
N VAL A 44 2.26 19.60 0.35
CA VAL A 44 1.95 20.83 1.09
C VAL A 44 2.68 20.88 2.44
N GLN A 45 2.77 19.74 3.13
CA GLN A 45 3.49 19.61 4.41
C GLN A 45 5.04 19.63 4.24
N GLY A 46 5.56 19.64 3.01
CA GLY A 46 7.01 19.59 2.73
C GLY A 46 7.64 18.22 2.95
N LEU A 47 6.84 17.15 3.08
CA LEU A 47 7.31 15.77 3.30
C LEU A 47 7.73 15.07 2.01
N ARG A 48 7.48 15.69 0.87
CA ARG A 48 7.75 15.13 -0.44
C ARG A 48 8.01 16.24 -1.45
N LEU A 49 8.96 16.02 -2.34
CA LEU A 49 9.15 16.91 -3.50
C LEU A 49 7.88 16.96 -4.37
N PRO A 50 7.62 18.07 -5.05
CA PRO A 50 6.48 18.20 -5.94
C PRO A 50 6.38 17.03 -6.92
N LYS A 51 5.31 16.27 -6.81
CA LYS A 51 5.02 15.10 -7.65
C LYS A 51 3.53 15.07 -7.94
N MET A 52 3.18 14.82 -9.18
CA MET A 52 1.78 14.62 -9.56
C MET A 52 1.24 13.32 -8.96
N SER A 53 0.19 13.41 -8.16
CA SER A 53 -0.60 12.26 -7.72
C SER A 53 -1.62 11.88 -8.78
N VAL A 54 -1.91 10.59 -8.89
CA VAL A 54 -2.90 10.02 -9.83
C VAL A 54 -4.09 9.39 -9.11
N ASP A 55 -4.02 9.33 -7.80
CA ASP A 55 -4.96 8.68 -6.89
C ASP A 55 -5.19 9.52 -5.62
N VAL A 56 -6.25 9.17 -4.91
CA VAL A 56 -6.59 9.69 -3.58
C VAL A 56 -6.42 8.54 -2.60
N ASP A 57 -5.40 8.62 -1.74
CA ASP A 57 -5.17 7.64 -0.68
C ASP A 57 -5.88 8.10 0.60
N VAL A 58 -6.95 7.43 1.03
CA VAL A 58 -7.66 7.70 2.28
C VAL A 58 -7.55 6.51 3.23
N PHE A 59 -7.40 6.77 4.53
CA PHE A 59 -7.32 5.75 5.57
C PHE A 59 -8.53 5.84 6.50
N VAL A 60 -9.16 4.68 6.79
CA VAL A 60 -10.33 4.57 7.67
C VAL A 60 -10.16 3.41 8.64
N ALA A 61 -10.92 3.44 9.75
CA ALA A 61 -10.99 2.28 10.62
C ALA A 61 -11.56 1.07 9.85
N PRO A 62 -11.05 -0.16 10.10
CA PRO A 62 -11.58 -1.36 9.44
C PRO A 62 -13.09 -1.53 9.58
N ALA A 63 -13.65 -1.10 10.72
CA ALA A 63 -15.09 -1.17 10.99
C ALA A 63 -15.92 -0.22 10.11
N ASP A 64 -15.32 0.88 9.65
CA ASP A 64 -15.99 1.93 8.87
C ASP A 64 -15.83 1.75 7.35
N LEU A 65 -15.01 0.76 6.92
CA LEU A 65 -14.69 0.53 5.51
C LEU A 65 -15.93 0.38 4.64
N ASP A 66 -16.84 -0.53 5.03
CA ASP A 66 -18.02 -0.86 4.22
C ASP A 66 -19.00 0.33 4.16
N ALA A 67 -19.10 1.11 5.23
CA ALA A 67 -19.94 2.31 5.28
C ALA A 67 -19.41 3.39 4.33
N LEU A 68 -18.10 3.67 4.36
CA LEU A 68 -17.49 4.64 3.43
C LEU A 68 -17.62 4.19 1.97
N LEU A 69 -17.32 2.91 1.68
CA LEU A 69 -17.49 2.35 0.34
C LEU A 69 -18.94 2.43 -0.12
N GLY A 70 -19.91 2.20 0.78
CA GLY A 70 -21.34 2.37 0.52
C GLY A 70 -21.68 3.79 0.08
N GLY A 71 -21.29 4.79 0.85
CA GLY A 71 -21.52 6.19 0.54
C GLY A 71 -20.86 6.66 -0.76
N LEU A 72 -19.68 6.13 -1.08
CA LEU A 72 -19.02 6.41 -2.36
C LEU A 72 -19.71 5.68 -3.53
N ARG A 73 -20.21 4.47 -3.31
CA ARG A 73 -20.96 3.70 -4.33
C ARG A 73 -22.27 4.39 -4.73
N GLU A 74 -22.98 5.00 -3.81
CA GLU A 74 -24.17 5.82 -4.10
C GLU A 74 -23.86 7.01 -5.02
N ARG A 75 -22.60 7.45 -5.04
CA ARG A 75 -22.09 8.53 -5.92
C ARG A 75 -21.44 8.03 -7.21
N GLY A 76 -21.65 6.76 -7.55
CA GLY A 76 -21.21 6.18 -8.84
C GLY A 76 -19.82 5.55 -8.82
N TRP A 77 -19.09 5.57 -7.68
CA TRP A 77 -17.83 4.90 -7.55
C TRP A 77 -18.02 3.38 -7.47
N ARG A 78 -17.14 2.61 -8.07
CA ARG A 78 -17.22 1.14 -8.12
C ARG A 78 -15.89 0.52 -7.77
N GLU A 79 -15.95 -0.55 -6.99
CA GLU A 79 -14.76 -1.30 -6.61
C GLU A 79 -14.08 -1.92 -7.83
N ARG A 80 -12.76 -1.73 -7.91
CA ARG A 80 -11.93 -2.41 -8.90
C ARG A 80 -11.84 -3.88 -8.54
N PRO A 81 -12.02 -4.81 -9.50
CA PRO A 81 -11.81 -6.22 -9.26
C PRO A 81 -10.41 -6.50 -8.69
N VAL A 82 -10.34 -7.29 -7.64
CA VAL A 82 -9.07 -7.69 -6.99
C VAL A 82 -8.71 -9.12 -7.33
N ASP A 83 -7.42 -9.44 -7.22
CA ASP A 83 -6.96 -10.84 -7.30
C ASP A 83 -7.52 -11.62 -6.11
N PRO A 84 -8.31 -12.69 -6.33
CA PRO A 84 -8.88 -13.49 -5.24
C PRO A 84 -7.84 -14.29 -4.45
N ASP A 85 -6.57 -14.29 -4.87
CA ASP A 85 -5.48 -15.00 -4.19
C ASP A 85 -4.65 -14.04 -3.31
N GLU A 86 -5.22 -13.71 -2.14
CA GLU A 86 -4.61 -12.77 -1.17
C GLU A 86 -3.50 -13.39 -0.30
N ARG A 87 -3.17 -14.66 -0.48
CA ARG A 87 -2.25 -15.39 0.41
C ARG A 87 -0.84 -14.84 0.44
N SER A 88 -0.41 -14.20 -0.65
CA SER A 88 0.94 -13.63 -0.72
C SER A 88 1.05 -12.34 0.07
N PHE A 89 0.03 -11.51 -0.04
CA PHE A 89 -0.07 -10.23 0.64
C PHE A 89 -1.53 -9.98 1.02
N PRO A 90 -1.85 -9.99 2.32
CA PRO A 90 -3.17 -9.64 2.80
C PRO A 90 -3.61 -8.30 2.25
N ARG A 91 -4.90 -8.20 1.92
CA ARG A 91 -5.53 -6.98 1.43
C ARG A 91 -5.36 -5.86 2.46
N HIS A 92 -5.01 -4.67 2.01
CA HIS A 92 -4.78 -3.51 2.87
C HIS A 92 -5.52 -2.27 2.40
N SER A 93 -6.05 -2.29 1.18
CA SER A 93 -6.88 -1.23 0.61
C SER A 93 -7.90 -1.77 -0.37
N THR A 94 -8.88 -0.94 -0.70
CA THR A 94 -9.86 -1.15 -1.77
C THR A 94 -9.76 0.01 -2.73
N THR A 95 -9.36 -0.27 -3.98
CA THR A 95 -9.37 0.73 -5.05
C THR A 95 -10.75 0.83 -5.65
N ILE A 96 -11.25 2.05 -5.81
CA ILE A 96 -12.52 2.34 -6.48
C ILE A 96 -12.29 3.32 -7.63
N ASP A 97 -13.03 3.12 -8.72
CA ASP A 97 -12.99 3.91 -9.93
C ASP A 97 -14.35 4.53 -10.22
N HIS A 98 -14.36 5.66 -10.92
CA HIS A 98 -15.58 6.30 -11.41
C HIS A 98 -15.44 6.62 -12.91
N PRO A 99 -16.49 6.34 -13.75
CA PRO A 99 -16.37 6.48 -15.21
C PRO A 99 -16.15 7.91 -15.70
N SER A 100 -16.49 8.91 -14.88
CA SER A 100 -16.32 10.33 -15.23
C SER A 100 -15.17 11.02 -14.49
N TRP A 101 -14.37 10.29 -13.70
CA TRP A 101 -13.23 10.83 -12.99
C TRP A 101 -11.93 10.21 -13.52
N PRO A 102 -10.89 11.02 -13.82
CA PRO A 102 -9.63 10.52 -14.35
C PRO A 102 -8.67 10.00 -13.26
N CYS A 103 -9.07 10.02 -11.99
CA CYS A 103 -8.32 9.44 -10.86
C CYS A 103 -9.12 8.32 -10.19
N CYS A 104 -8.45 7.47 -9.41
CA CYS A 104 -9.07 6.50 -8.53
C CYS A 104 -8.96 6.93 -7.06
N ILE A 105 -9.70 6.24 -6.18
CA ILE A 105 -9.59 6.39 -4.73
C ILE A 105 -9.15 5.05 -4.16
N ASP A 106 -8.08 5.06 -3.35
CA ASP A 106 -7.61 3.92 -2.58
C ASP A 106 -8.03 4.08 -1.12
N VAL A 107 -9.02 3.30 -0.69
CA VAL A 107 -9.50 3.27 0.68
C VAL A 107 -8.69 2.26 1.47
N HIS A 108 -7.76 2.74 2.27
CA HIS A 108 -6.91 1.93 3.14
C HIS A 108 -7.59 1.66 4.49
N PHE A 109 -7.45 0.45 4.98
CA PHE A 109 -7.91 0.02 6.30
C PHE A 109 -6.81 -0.71 7.09
N ARG A 110 -5.65 -0.88 6.48
CA ARG A 110 -4.45 -1.48 7.03
C ARG A 110 -3.22 -0.89 6.34
N PHE A 111 -2.10 -0.81 7.04
CA PHE A 111 -0.85 -0.38 6.40
C PHE A 111 0.22 -1.47 6.53
N PRO A 112 0.79 -1.96 5.42
CA PRO A 112 1.83 -2.98 5.45
C PRO A 112 3.08 -2.50 6.21
N GLY A 113 3.53 -3.33 7.14
CA GLY A 113 4.65 -3.01 8.04
C GLY A 113 4.20 -2.52 9.42
N MET A 114 2.92 -2.20 9.61
CA MET A 114 2.30 -2.02 10.92
C MET A 114 1.69 -3.35 11.35
N GLU A 115 2.19 -3.93 12.44
CA GLU A 115 1.87 -5.30 12.88
C GLU A 115 0.90 -5.35 14.06
N ALA A 116 0.59 -4.22 14.70
CA ALA A 116 -0.50 -4.11 15.67
C ALA A 116 -1.87 -4.35 14.99
N GLY A 117 -2.92 -4.59 15.77
CA GLY A 117 -4.26 -4.76 15.25
C GLY A 117 -4.67 -3.59 14.34
N PRO A 118 -5.33 -3.82 13.19
CA PRO A 118 -5.64 -2.73 12.26
C PRO A 118 -6.48 -1.61 12.86
N GLY A 119 -7.39 -1.93 13.81
CA GLY A 119 -8.16 -0.93 14.55
C GLY A 119 -7.27 -0.12 15.51
N ASP A 120 -6.40 -0.79 16.26
CA ASP A 120 -5.46 -0.15 17.17
C ASP A 120 -4.49 0.76 16.39
N CYS A 121 -3.98 0.30 15.24
CA CYS A 121 -3.17 1.11 14.34
C CYS A 121 -3.92 2.37 13.90
N PHE A 122 -5.21 2.23 13.54
CA PHE A 122 -6.02 3.37 13.13
C PHE A 122 -6.16 4.38 14.26
N ASP A 123 -6.47 3.95 15.48
CA ASP A 123 -6.65 4.85 16.62
C ASP A 123 -5.35 5.58 16.99
N VAL A 124 -4.22 4.88 16.96
CA VAL A 124 -2.88 5.50 17.13
C VAL A 124 -2.64 6.54 16.04
N MET A 125 -2.85 6.20 14.78
CA MET A 125 -2.63 7.14 13.67
C MET A 125 -3.59 8.33 13.73
N TRP A 126 -4.86 8.09 14.06
CA TRP A 126 -5.86 9.18 14.21
C TRP A 126 -5.46 10.20 15.26
N ALA A 127 -4.91 9.77 16.39
CA ALA A 127 -4.40 10.67 17.44
C ALA A 127 -3.24 11.56 16.95
N HIS A 128 -2.57 11.18 15.87
CA HIS A 128 -1.48 11.92 15.23
C HIS A 128 -1.88 12.55 13.90
N THR A 129 -3.16 12.95 13.74
CA THR A 129 -3.63 13.69 12.57
C THR A 129 -3.79 15.17 12.88
N GLU A 130 -3.72 15.99 11.84
CA GLU A 130 -3.95 17.44 11.87
C GLU A 130 -4.90 17.86 10.75
N ALA A 131 -5.45 19.06 10.83
CA ALA A 131 -6.30 19.63 9.79
C ALA A 131 -5.44 20.31 8.71
N LEU A 132 -5.84 20.14 7.46
CA LEU A 132 -5.23 20.79 6.30
C LEU A 132 -6.33 21.22 5.31
N GLU A 133 -6.20 22.39 4.71
CA GLU A 133 -7.12 22.81 3.66
C GLU A 133 -6.67 22.31 2.28
N LEU A 134 -7.52 21.55 1.60
CA LEU A 134 -7.32 21.11 0.22
C LEU A 134 -8.58 21.38 -0.61
N ALA A 135 -8.44 22.08 -1.72
CA ALA A 135 -9.55 22.45 -2.60
C ALA A 135 -10.74 23.11 -1.90
N GLY A 136 -10.48 24.00 -0.93
CA GLY A 136 -11.51 24.69 -0.15
C GLY A 136 -12.29 23.80 0.83
N GLN A 137 -11.75 22.62 1.15
CA GLN A 137 -12.29 21.69 2.14
C GLN A 137 -11.22 21.42 3.19
N GLU A 138 -11.60 21.56 4.47
CA GLU A 138 -10.76 21.05 5.56
C GLU A 138 -10.79 19.53 5.53
N VAL A 139 -9.59 18.93 5.46
CA VAL A 139 -9.38 17.49 5.48
C VAL A 139 -8.44 17.10 6.61
N ARG A 140 -8.53 15.87 7.08
CA ARG A 140 -7.58 15.32 8.05
C ARG A 140 -6.40 14.68 7.34
N VAL A 141 -5.18 14.98 7.80
CA VAL A 141 -3.92 14.45 7.27
C VAL A 141 -3.01 14.03 8.42
N PRO A 142 -2.00 13.17 8.21
CA PRO A 142 -1.02 12.85 9.24
C PRO A 142 -0.27 14.11 9.69
N SER A 143 0.08 14.18 10.98
CA SER A 143 1.14 15.07 11.43
C SER A 143 2.45 14.75 10.70
N LYS A 144 3.42 15.66 10.69
CA LYS A 144 4.69 15.43 9.99
C LYS A 144 5.37 14.11 10.40
N ALA A 145 5.45 13.81 11.70
CA ALA A 145 6.07 12.57 12.18
C ALA A 145 5.35 11.30 11.66
N LEU A 146 4.03 11.26 11.70
CA LEU A 146 3.25 10.15 11.15
C LEU A 146 3.36 10.11 9.62
N GLY A 147 3.37 11.25 8.95
CA GLY A 147 3.53 11.34 7.50
C GLY A 147 4.87 10.79 7.03
N ILE A 148 5.97 11.13 7.73
CA ILE A 148 7.31 10.57 7.49
C ILE A 148 7.29 9.05 7.67
N LEU A 149 6.74 8.55 8.76
CA LEU A 149 6.63 7.10 9.02
C LEU A 149 5.88 6.37 7.89
N ILE A 150 4.75 6.89 7.45
CA ILE A 150 3.95 6.31 6.36
C ILE A 150 4.73 6.31 5.04
N LEU A 151 5.39 7.42 4.70
CA LEU A 151 6.17 7.53 3.46
C LEU A 151 7.42 6.63 3.51
N ALA A 152 8.11 6.58 4.64
CA ALA A 152 9.27 5.70 4.83
C ALA A 152 8.85 4.21 4.72
N LEU A 153 7.77 3.78 5.39
CA LEU A 153 7.23 2.42 5.24
C LEU A 153 6.84 2.12 3.80
N HIS A 154 6.30 3.11 3.08
CA HIS A 154 5.96 2.95 1.67
C HIS A 154 7.21 2.72 0.82
N ALA A 155 8.25 3.50 1.01
CA ALA A 155 9.51 3.40 0.26
C ALA A 155 10.30 2.13 0.63
N LEU A 156 10.31 1.76 1.92
CA LEU A 156 10.96 0.55 2.42
C LEU A 156 10.39 -0.76 1.87
N ARG A 157 9.21 -0.74 1.26
CA ARG A 157 8.69 -1.93 0.54
C ARG A 157 9.51 -2.27 -0.71
N SER A 158 10.17 -1.27 -1.31
CA SER A 158 10.93 -1.42 -2.54
C SER A 158 12.23 -0.62 -2.53
N PRO A 159 13.12 -0.82 -1.52
CA PRO A 159 14.33 0.00 -1.33
C PRO A 159 15.35 -0.20 -2.45
N HIS A 160 15.16 -1.21 -3.32
CA HIS A 160 15.98 -1.44 -4.50
C HIS A 160 15.67 -0.47 -5.65
N LEU A 161 14.53 0.22 -5.63
CA LEU A 161 14.15 1.21 -6.64
C LEU A 161 14.82 2.56 -6.35
N PRO A 162 15.45 3.21 -7.35
CA PRO A 162 16.13 4.49 -7.15
C PRO A 162 15.22 5.57 -6.53
N ALA A 163 13.98 5.68 -7.02
CA ALA A 163 13.02 6.66 -6.49
C ALA A 163 12.68 6.44 -5.00
N CYS A 164 12.59 5.16 -4.55
CA CYS A 164 12.34 4.86 -3.15
C CYS A 164 13.56 5.20 -2.27
N ARG A 165 14.78 5.00 -2.76
CA ARG A 165 16.00 5.40 -2.04
C ARG A 165 16.09 6.91 -1.89
N GLN A 166 15.86 7.65 -2.97
CA GLN A 166 15.85 9.12 -2.93
C GLN A 166 14.79 9.66 -1.97
N GLU A 167 13.61 9.01 -1.92
CA GLU A 167 12.56 9.39 -0.96
C GLU A 167 13.00 9.12 0.48
N LEU A 168 13.67 7.99 0.77
CA LEU A 168 14.21 7.69 2.10
C LEU A 168 15.32 8.65 2.51
N GLU A 169 16.26 8.96 1.62
CA GLU A 169 17.32 9.93 1.84
C GLU A 169 16.74 11.32 2.19
N PHE A 170 15.78 11.80 1.40
CA PHE A 170 15.09 13.06 1.66
C PHE A 170 14.36 13.07 3.02
N LEU A 171 13.67 11.98 3.36
CA LEU A 171 12.94 11.87 4.63
C LEU A 171 13.89 11.77 5.83
N ASN A 172 15.06 11.15 5.69
CA ASN A 172 16.09 11.13 6.72
C ASN A 172 16.63 12.52 7.01
N GLU A 173 17.06 13.25 5.98
CA GLU A 173 17.54 14.63 6.11
C GLU A 173 16.48 15.54 6.77
N LEU A 174 15.23 15.43 6.34
CA LEU A 174 14.12 16.18 6.91
C LEU A 174 13.89 15.84 8.39
N THR A 175 13.93 14.54 8.72
CA THR A 175 13.69 14.05 10.09
C THR A 175 14.76 14.55 11.06
N GLU A 176 16.03 14.54 10.64
CA GLU A 176 17.15 15.07 11.42
C GLU A 176 17.03 16.58 11.63
N HIS A 177 16.75 17.30 10.54
CA HIS A 177 16.65 18.75 10.57
C HIS A 177 15.49 19.25 11.46
N GLU A 178 14.33 18.60 11.40
CA GLU A 178 13.14 19.01 12.15
C GLU A 178 13.02 18.32 13.52
N GLY A 179 13.87 17.35 13.85
CA GLY A 179 13.91 16.69 15.15
C GLY A 179 12.75 15.72 15.44
N HIS A 180 12.22 15.05 14.42
CA HIS A 180 11.05 14.17 14.55
C HIS A 180 11.36 12.73 14.97
N THR A 181 12.64 12.34 15.16
CA THR A 181 13.06 10.95 15.41
C THR A 181 12.34 10.31 16.59
N ALA A 182 12.25 11.00 17.73
CA ALA A 182 11.61 10.45 18.93
C ALA A 182 10.13 10.15 18.70
N ALA A 183 9.39 11.09 18.09
CA ALA A 183 7.97 10.92 17.80
C ALA A 183 7.74 9.76 16.80
N ILE A 184 8.59 9.63 15.78
CA ILE A 184 8.52 8.51 14.81
C ILE A 184 8.75 7.17 15.53
N VAL A 185 9.72 7.09 16.43
CA VAL A 185 9.98 5.87 17.22
C VAL A 185 8.78 5.49 18.07
N ASP A 186 8.14 6.46 18.73
CA ASP A 186 6.99 6.20 19.60
C ASP A 186 5.78 5.73 18.79
N ILE A 187 5.49 6.36 17.65
CA ILE A 187 4.45 5.91 16.72
C ILE A 187 4.79 4.51 16.17
N ALA A 188 6.04 4.26 15.82
CA ALA A 188 6.48 2.96 15.31
C ALA A 188 6.32 1.85 16.37
N LYS A 189 6.58 2.13 17.63
CA LYS A 189 6.31 1.21 18.77
C LYS A 189 4.81 0.92 18.88
N ALA A 190 4.00 1.97 18.93
CA ALA A 190 2.56 1.84 19.14
C ALA A 190 1.85 1.11 17.97
N THR A 191 2.32 1.29 16.74
CA THR A 191 1.77 0.63 15.54
C THR A 191 2.42 -0.73 15.25
N GLY A 192 3.44 -1.15 16.03
CA GLY A 192 4.19 -2.38 15.78
C GLY A 192 5.07 -2.33 14.52
N SER A 193 5.42 -1.13 14.04
CA SER A 193 6.20 -0.98 12.79
C SER A 193 7.72 -0.89 12.99
N LEU A 194 8.25 -1.02 14.20
CA LEU A 194 9.68 -0.94 14.48
C LEU A 194 10.53 -1.86 13.59
N ALA A 195 10.11 -3.13 13.44
CA ALA A 195 10.82 -4.08 12.60
C ALA A 195 10.91 -3.65 11.13
N ALA A 196 9.81 -3.11 10.61
CA ALA A 196 9.73 -2.61 9.23
C ALA A 196 10.50 -1.31 9.05
N MET A 197 10.48 -0.44 10.05
CA MET A 197 11.17 0.86 10.07
C MET A 197 12.65 0.76 10.41
N ARG A 198 13.14 -0.41 10.81
CA ARG A 198 14.51 -0.59 11.30
C ARG A 198 15.57 0.05 10.41
N PRO A 199 15.62 -0.16 9.07
CA PRO A 199 16.66 0.45 8.25
C PRO A 199 16.63 1.98 8.32
N PHE A 200 15.45 2.58 8.26
CA PHE A 200 15.28 4.04 8.33
C PHE A 200 15.70 4.61 9.69
N LEU A 201 15.35 3.94 10.79
CA LEU A 201 15.67 4.39 12.13
C LEU A 201 17.15 4.15 12.48
N GLU A 202 17.78 3.09 11.95
CA GLU A 202 19.23 2.87 12.10
C GLU A 202 20.03 3.96 11.36
N ASP A 203 19.61 4.38 10.18
CA ASP A 203 20.22 5.48 9.42
C ASP A 203 20.14 6.81 10.19
N LEU A 204 19.08 7.03 10.98
CA LEU A 204 18.93 8.18 11.90
C LEU A 204 19.71 8.01 13.23
N GLY A 205 20.54 6.98 13.37
CA GLY A 205 21.27 6.70 14.59
C GLY A 205 20.39 6.28 15.78
N SER A 206 19.11 5.98 15.53
CA SER A 206 18.18 5.60 16.60
C SER A 206 18.38 4.14 17.02
N GLN A 207 18.49 3.94 18.35
CA GLN A 207 18.57 2.62 18.95
C GLN A 207 17.44 2.45 19.98
N PRO A 208 16.23 2.05 19.55
CA PRO A 208 15.06 1.98 20.44
C PRO A 208 15.12 0.85 21.49
N GLY A 209 16.27 0.24 21.67
CA GLY A 209 16.49 -0.92 22.50
C GLY A 209 16.52 -2.20 21.68
N GLU A 210 15.64 -3.15 21.98
CA GLU A 210 15.57 -4.42 21.26
C GLU A 210 14.74 -4.27 19.98
N TRP A 211 15.29 -4.74 18.85
CA TRP A 211 14.58 -4.76 17.58
C TRP A 211 13.70 -6.01 17.48
N PRO A 212 12.37 -5.86 17.28
CA PRO A 212 11.53 -7.01 17.04
C PRO A 212 11.84 -7.68 15.70
N GLU A 213 11.50 -8.96 15.56
CA GLU A 213 11.59 -9.65 14.27
C GLU A 213 10.52 -9.13 13.33
N ALA A 214 10.91 -8.91 12.07
CA ALA A 214 9.96 -8.57 11.02
C ALA A 214 9.00 -9.73 10.73
N SER A 215 7.73 -9.43 10.53
CA SER A 215 6.72 -10.43 10.18
C SER A 215 7.06 -11.18 8.87
N MET A 216 6.46 -12.34 8.70
CA MET A 216 6.61 -13.10 7.46
C MET A 216 6.07 -12.30 6.26
N GLU A 217 4.98 -11.56 6.45
CA GLU A 217 4.42 -10.71 5.41
C GLU A 217 5.43 -9.66 4.96
N TRP A 218 6.02 -8.91 5.90
CA TRP A 218 7.00 -7.88 5.57
C TRP A 218 8.23 -8.45 4.87
N ARG A 219 8.77 -9.56 5.39
CA ARG A 219 9.89 -10.27 4.75
C ARG A 219 9.56 -10.71 3.33
N ASN A 220 8.36 -11.25 3.11
CA ASN A 220 7.90 -11.66 1.78
C ASN A 220 7.75 -10.47 0.82
N ARG A 221 7.29 -9.30 1.31
CA ARG A 221 7.21 -8.07 0.50
C ARG A 221 8.58 -7.62 0.03
N LEU A 222 9.56 -7.61 0.91
CA LEU A 222 10.95 -7.24 0.57
C LEU A 222 11.60 -8.20 -0.44
N LEU A 223 11.18 -9.46 -0.45
CA LEU A 223 11.65 -10.49 -1.38
C LEU A 223 10.93 -10.47 -2.72
N ALA A 224 9.71 -9.95 -2.76
CA ALA A 224 8.89 -9.93 -3.96
C ALA A 224 9.25 -8.76 -4.89
N LYS A 225 10.52 -8.67 -5.32
CA LYS A 225 11.04 -7.58 -6.14
C LYS A 225 10.57 -7.62 -7.60
N GLU A 226 10.24 -8.80 -8.11
CA GLU A 226 9.93 -9.01 -9.53
C GLU A 226 8.46 -9.40 -9.73
N PRO A 227 7.87 -9.09 -10.89
CA PRO A 227 6.51 -9.53 -11.22
C PRO A 227 6.35 -11.04 -11.08
N GLY A 228 5.40 -11.47 -10.25
CA GLY A 228 5.12 -12.90 -10.00
C GLY A 228 5.90 -13.51 -8.83
N SER A 229 6.92 -12.85 -8.28
CA SER A 229 7.70 -13.35 -7.13
C SER A 229 6.82 -13.65 -5.93
N ALA A 230 5.86 -12.78 -5.63
CA ALA A 230 4.92 -12.98 -4.53
C ALA A 230 4.18 -14.34 -4.61
N ARG A 231 3.69 -14.71 -5.80
CA ARG A 231 3.03 -16.01 -6.01
C ARG A 231 3.97 -17.18 -5.84
N ILE A 232 5.20 -17.07 -6.32
CA ILE A 232 6.20 -18.14 -6.19
C ILE A 232 6.58 -18.33 -4.73
N ILE A 233 6.76 -17.23 -3.98
CA ILE A 233 7.02 -17.27 -2.53
C ILE A 233 5.85 -17.96 -1.81
N ALA A 234 4.61 -17.58 -2.13
CA ALA A 234 3.42 -18.21 -1.56
C ALA A 234 3.35 -19.71 -1.85
N ILE A 235 3.64 -20.14 -3.09
CA ILE A 235 3.67 -21.55 -3.46
C ILE A 235 4.81 -22.29 -2.72
N ALA A 236 6.00 -21.67 -2.61
CA ALA A 236 7.14 -22.27 -1.93
C ALA A 236 6.85 -22.51 -0.44
N GLN A 237 6.18 -21.57 0.23
CA GLN A 237 5.85 -21.61 1.66
C GLN A 237 4.58 -22.41 1.98
N ALA A 238 3.73 -22.68 0.99
CA ALA A 238 2.48 -23.41 1.19
C ALA A 238 2.72 -24.88 1.60
N PRO A 239 1.79 -25.48 2.38
CA PRO A 239 1.77 -26.91 2.64
C PRO A 239 1.75 -27.72 1.33
N LEU A 240 2.39 -28.88 1.31
CA LEU A 240 2.50 -29.73 0.10
C LEU A 240 1.15 -30.00 -0.57
N ARG A 241 0.11 -30.24 0.22
CA ARG A 241 -1.28 -30.49 -0.23
C ARG A 241 -1.91 -29.32 -1.00
N GLU A 242 -1.46 -28.08 -0.75
CA GLU A 242 -2.02 -26.89 -1.36
C GLU A 242 -1.26 -26.43 -2.61
N LYS A 243 -0.01 -26.86 -2.74
CA LYS A 243 0.86 -26.46 -3.87
C LYS A 243 0.25 -26.73 -5.25
N PRO A 244 -0.37 -27.90 -5.55
CA PRO A 244 -0.99 -28.14 -6.85
C PRO A 244 -2.08 -27.12 -7.18
N LYS A 245 -2.94 -26.78 -6.21
CA LYS A 245 -4.01 -25.79 -6.38
C LYS A 245 -3.45 -24.40 -6.64
N LEU A 246 -2.43 -23.99 -5.90
CA LEU A 246 -1.79 -22.69 -6.07
C LEU A 246 -1.05 -22.59 -7.40
N LEU A 247 -0.36 -23.67 -7.81
CA LEU A 247 0.30 -23.76 -9.12
C LEU A 247 -0.72 -23.65 -10.26
N PHE A 248 -1.83 -24.38 -10.17
CA PHE A 248 -2.92 -24.31 -11.15
C PHE A 248 -3.44 -22.86 -11.28
N ARG A 249 -3.72 -22.18 -10.16
CA ARG A 249 -4.16 -20.79 -10.15
C ARG A 249 -3.08 -19.82 -10.68
N ALA A 250 -1.81 -20.14 -10.47
CA ALA A 250 -0.72 -19.34 -11.02
C ALA A 250 -0.64 -19.46 -12.54
N ILE A 251 -0.91 -20.64 -13.10
CA ILE A 251 -0.96 -20.90 -14.54
C ILE A 251 -2.24 -20.34 -15.16
N PHE A 252 -3.39 -20.62 -14.53
CA PHE A 252 -4.72 -20.23 -14.97
C PHE A 252 -5.35 -19.25 -13.96
N PRO A 253 -4.93 -17.98 -13.97
CA PRO A 253 -5.45 -16.98 -13.04
C PRO A 253 -6.94 -16.72 -13.27
N ALA A 254 -7.62 -16.32 -12.22
CA ALA A 254 -8.99 -15.85 -12.30
C ALA A 254 -9.10 -14.62 -13.22
N ARG A 255 -10.30 -14.38 -13.76
CA ARG A 255 -10.57 -13.30 -14.70
C ARG A 255 -10.24 -11.92 -14.12
N GLU A 256 -10.48 -11.76 -12.85
CA GLU A 256 -10.25 -10.55 -12.07
C GLU A 256 -8.77 -10.11 -12.07
N VAL A 257 -7.85 -11.07 -12.11
CA VAL A 257 -6.39 -10.79 -12.16
C VAL A 257 -6.00 -9.95 -13.38
N PHE A 258 -6.73 -10.07 -14.49
CA PHE A 258 -6.45 -9.27 -15.68
C PHE A 258 -6.99 -7.85 -15.56
N LEU A 259 -8.00 -7.63 -14.73
CA LEU A 259 -8.59 -6.32 -14.49
C LEU A 259 -7.86 -5.52 -13.39
N THR A 260 -7.06 -6.17 -12.55
CA THR A 260 -6.35 -5.51 -11.44
C THR A 260 -5.41 -4.39 -11.91
N GLY A 261 -4.74 -4.59 -13.05
CA GLY A 261 -3.80 -3.61 -13.61
C GLY A 261 -4.39 -2.72 -14.70
N ASN A 262 -5.53 -3.10 -15.26
CA ASN A 262 -6.21 -2.33 -16.30
C ASN A 262 -7.70 -2.72 -16.35
N ILE A 263 -8.56 -1.86 -15.82
CA ILE A 263 -10.01 -2.08 -15.79
C ILE A 263 -10.65 -2.17 -17.19
N TYR A 264 -9.99 -1.59 -18.20
CA TYR A 264 -10.39 -1.64 -19.61
C TYR A 264 -9.76 -2.81 -20.37
N ALA A 265 -9.19 -3.78 -19.66
CA ALA A 265 -8.58 -4.93 -20.30
C ALA A 265 -9.59 -5.69 -21.18
N ASP A 266 -9.19 -6.00 -22.42
CA ASP A 266 -10.00 -6.82 -23.32
C ASP A 266 -10.13 -8.25 -22.76
N LEU A 267 -11.33 -8.61 -22.32
CA LEU A 267 -11.68 -9.92 -21.78
C LEU A 267 -12.23 -10.89 -22.81
N SER A 268 -12.26 -10.51 -24.11
CA SER A 268 -12.53 -11.46 -25.19
C SER A 268 -11.54 -12.63 -25.16
N PHE A 269 -11.86 -13.73 -25.83
CA PHE A 269 -10.95 -14.87 -25.91
C PHE A 269 -9.56 -14.45 -26.43
N LYS A 270 -9.53 -13.66 -27.52
CA LYS A 270 -8.28 -13.14 -28.09
C LYS A 270 -7.54 -12.19 -27.15
N GLY A 271 -8.26 -11.29 -26.49
CA GLY A 271 -7.71 -10.37 -25.50
C GLY A 271 -7.09 -11.10 -24.31
N ARG A 272 -7.79 -12.08 -23.74
CA ARG A 272 -7.27 -12.93 -22.65
C ARG A 272 -6.03 -13.70 -23.09
N LEU A 273 -6.01 -14.28 -24.28
CA LEU A 273 -4.84 -14.99 -24.80
C LEU A 273 -3.62 -14.07 -24.90
N ARG A 274 -3.78 -12.85 -25.43
CA ARG A 274 -2.70 -11.84 -25.50
C ARG A 274 -2.18 -11.48 -24.11
N GLN A 275 -3.07 -11.30 -23.15
CA GLN A 275 -2.69 -10.96 -21.77
C GLN A 275 -1.97 -12.12 -21.10
N HIS A 276 -2.40 -13.36 -21.32
CA HIS A 276 -1.67 -14.55 -20.88
C HIS A 276 -0.27 -14.60 -21.46
N GLN A 277 -0.14 -14.42 -22.77
CA GLN A 277 1.17 -14.42 -23.44
C GLN A 277 2.09 -13.31 -22.89
N ALA A 278 1.57 -12.08 -22.75
CA ALA A 278 2.32 -10.97 -22.17
C ALA A 278 2.74 -11.23 -20.72
N ARG A 279 1.87 -11.85 -19.92
CA ARG A 279 2.16 -12.24 -18.53
C ARG A 279 3.27 -13.30 -18.48
N TRP A 280 3.19 -14.33 -19.28
CA TRP A 280 4.22 -15.37 -19.37
C TRP A 280 5.55 -14.81 -19.88
N ALA A 281 5.52 -13.94 -20.88
CA ALA A 281 6.74 -13.30 -21.38
C ALA A 281 7.42 -12.43 -20.31
N ARG A 282 6.65 -11.68 -19.51
CA ARG A 282 7.20 -10.94 -18.36
C ARG A 282 7.79 -11.87 -17.31
N PHE A 283 7.06 -12.93 -16.98
CA PHE A 283 7.52 -13.93 -15.99
C PHE A 283 8.82 -14.61 -16.43
N LEU A 284 8.90 -15.09 -17.67
CA LEU A 284 10.09 -15.77 -18.18
C LEU A 284 11.31 -14.85 -18.18
N ARG A 285 11.16 -13.56 -18.51
CA ARG A 285 12.24 -12.57 -18.42
C ARG A 285 12.68 -12.31 -16.97
N ALA A 286 11.75 -12.35 -16.02
CA ALA A 286 12.05 -12.15 -14.60
C ALA A 286 12.58 -13.42 -13.92
N PHE A 287 12.31 -14.59 -14.47
CA PHE A 287 12.56 -15.90 -13.84
C PHE A 287 13.99 -16.10 -13.31
N PRO A 288 15.07 -15.72 -14.03
CA PRO A 288 16.44 -15.87 -13.48
C PRO A 288 16.65 -15.09 -12.19
N ARG A 289 16.06 -13.87 -12.08
CA ARG A 289 16.15 -13.02 -10.88
C ARG A 289 15.30 -13.61 -9.75
N VAL A 290 14.10 -14.07 -10.07
CA VAL A 290 13.21 -14.75 -9.13
C VAL A 290 13.85 -16.01 -8.55
N ALA A 291 14.50 -16.81 -9.40
CA ALA A 291 15.20 -18.02 -8.96
C ALA A 291 16.37 -17.72 -8.02
N LYS A 292 17.09 -16.62 -8.27
CA LYS A 292 18.15 -16.14 -7.37
C LYS A 292 17.59 -15.75 -6.00
N ASP A 293 16.49 -15.00 -5.96
CA ASP A 293 15.82 -14.58 -4.71
C ASP A 293 15.31 -15.78 -3.92
N LEU A 294 14.72 -16.78 -4.59
CA LEU A 294 14.29 -18.04 -3.96
C LEU A 294 15.47 -18.83 -3.38
N ASN A 295 16.59 -18.85 -4.07
CA ASN A 295 17.80 -19.55 -3.58
C ASN A 295 18.38 -18.86 -2.34
N GLN A 296 18.29 -17.53 -2.26
CA GLN A 296 18.65 -16.78 -1.05
C GLN A 296 17.70 -17.11 0.12
N LEU A 297 16.40 -17.25 -0.14
CA LEU A 297 15.41 -17.70 0.85
C LEU A 297 15.77 -19.08 1.43
N ARG A 298 16.09 -20.03 0.56
CA ARG A 298 16.48 -21.40 0.99
C ARG A 298 17.77 -21.41 1.83
N ARG A 299 18.73 -20.56 1.50
CA ARG A 299 20.01 -20.46 2.24
C ARG A 299 19.87 -19.80 3.60
N ARG A 300 18.88 -18.95 3.81
CA ARG A 300 18.62 -18.26 5.08
C ARG A 300 17.84 -19.12 6.09
N GLY A 301 17.36 -20.30 5.72
CA GLY A 301 16.68 -21.30 6.58
C GLY A 301 15.42 -20.76 7.28
N PRO A 302 14.49 -21.60 7.73
CA PRO A 302 13.54 -21.20 8.75
C PRO A 302 14.36 -20.89 10.01
N ALA A 303 14.19 -19.68 10.58
CA ALA A 303 14.78 -19.34 11.88
C ALA A 303 14.55 -20.51 12.84
N ALA A 304 15.64 -21.05 13.38
CA ALA A 304 15.60 -22.20 14.26
C ALA A 304 14.57 -21.93 15.36
N LYS A 305 13.56 -22.79 15.46
CA LYS A 305 12.69 -22.86 16.61
C LYS A 305 13.58 -23.09 17.82
N SER A 306 13.92 -22.04 18.55
CA SER A 306 14.48 -22.17 19.89
C SER A 306 13.36 -22.67 20.79
N ALA A 307 13.10 -23.96 20.73
CA ALA A 307 12.29 -24.67 21.70
C ALA A 307 13.11 -24.71 22.99
N GLY A 308 12.88 -23.73 23.85
CA GLY A 308 13.19 -23.86 25.25
C GLY A 308 12.36 -25.00 25.82
N ARG A 309 12.96 -26.21 25.94
CA ARG A 309 12.45 -27.27 26.80
C ARG A 309 12.67 -26.82 28.24
N PRO A 310 11.65 -26.75 29.10
CA PRO A 310 11.88 -26.61 30.51
C PRO A 310 12.55 -27.89 31.00
N ARG A 311 13.75 -27.75 31.58
CA ARG A 311 14.36 -28.81 32.37
C ARG A 311 13.53 -28.96 33.64
N ARG A 312 13.11 -30.20 33.89
CA ARG A 312 12.59 -30.65 35.19
C ARG A 312 13.68 -30.64 36.24
#